data_5bbe2b924007c61267d03cd2222d3bfe
#
_entry.id   5bbe2b924007c61267d03cd2222d3bfe
#
_cell.length_a   1.000
_cell.length_b   1.000
_cell.length_c   1.000
_cell.angle_alpha   90.00
_cell.angle_beta   90.00
_cell.angle_gamma   90.00
#
_symmetry.space_group_name_H-M   'P 1'
#
loop_
_entity.id
_entity.type
_entity.pdbx_description
1 polymer ?
#
loop_
_entity_poly.entity_id
_entity_poly.type
_entity_poly.pdbx_seq_one_letter_code
_entity_poly.pdbx_strand_id
1 'polypeptide(L)'
;SVSLNALNADQVTVSSLIINIDENTPDGEQLVVNIDIKSSGYELHEELRFTVGTLKEDLETGDFSHLNWMFDNDLPWIITNDLSHTGDYCAESGHIGDNEITSMLIEVENTSDGAISFYYKVSSTKNNDFLVFYIDGEMQDRWSGETDWEFVSYDVPAGTHVFEWRYDKSPNGSSGEDRGWIDDIVFPGNS
;
A
#
# COMPACT_ATOMS: atom_id res chain seq x y z
N SER A 1 16.96 -26.19 -11.16
CA SER A 1 16.37 -26.06 -12.50
C SER A 1 15.35 -27.15 -12.72
N VAL A 2 14.18 -26.81 -13.22
CA VAL A 2 13.15 -27.75 -13.66
C VAL A 2 13.29 -27.92 -15.16
N SER A 3 13.34 -29.16 -15.65
CA SER A 3 13.35 -29.45 -17.08
C SER A 3 11.96 -29.93 -17.53
N LEU A 4 11.39 -29.27 -18.52
CA LEU A 4 10.16 -29.67 -19.16
C LEU A 4 10.47 -30.53 -20.40
N ASN A 5 9.62 -31.52 -20.70
CA ASN A 5 9.71 -32.24 -21.94
C ASN A 5 9.40 -31.32 -23.11
N ALA A 6 9.97 -31.61 -24.28
CA ALA A 6 9.66 -30.85 -25.49
C ALA A 6 8.16 -30.96 -25.82
N LEU A 7 7.55 -29.79 -26.10
CA LEU A 7 6.16 -29.67 -26.52
C LEU A 7 6.08 -29.55 -28.05
N ASN A 8 5.08 -30.18 -28.66
CA ASN A 8 4.70 -29.90 -30.04
C ASN A 8 3.84 -28.62 -30.08
N ALA A 9 3.69 -28.02 -31.27
CA ALA A 9 2.76 -26.92 -31.48
C ALA A 9 1.36 -27.28 -30.93
N ASP A 10 0.72 -26.34 -30.25
CA ASP A 10 -0.62 -26.49 -29.64
C ASP A 10 -0.70 -27.44 -28.43
N GLN A 11 0.42 -27.91 -27.88
CA GLN A 11 0.44 -28.65 -26.63
C GLN A 11 0.64 -27.71 -25.44
N VAL A 12 -0.11 -27.95 -24.38
CA VAL A 12 0.02 -27.31 -23.07
C VAL A 12 0.45 -28.34 -22.05
N THR A 13 1.44 -28.02 -21.24
CA THR A 13 1.80 -28.80 -20.04
C THR A 13 1.79 -27.89 -18.82
N VAL A 14 1.45 -28.48 -17.70
CA VAL A 14 1.52 -27.81 -16.39
C VAL A 14 2.65 -28.42 -15.60
N SER A 15 3.50 -27.58 -15.03
CA SER A 15 4.55 -28.01 -14.09
C SER A 15 4.49 -27.12 -12.85
N SER A 16 4.73 -27.71 -11.69
CA SER A 16 4.73 -26.99 -10.42
C SER A 16 6.16 -26.79 -9.94
N LEU A 17 6.49 -25.57 -9.55
CA LEU A 17 7.70 -25.23 -8.80
C LEU A 17 7.30 -25.00 -7.34
N ILE A 18 7.86 -25.78 -6.44
CA ILE A 18 7.68 -25.58 -4.99
C ILE A 18 8.88 -24.81 -4.49
N ILE A 19 8.63 -23.64 -3.92
CA ILE A 19 9.63 -22.79 -3.26
C ILE A 19 9.37 -22.91 -1.76
N ASN A 20 10.35 -23.45 -1.02
CA ASN A 20 10.30 -23.46 0.43
C ASN A 20 11.00 -22.20 0.95
N ILE A 21 10.27 -21.43 1.74
CA ILE A 21 10.78 -20.22 2.40
C ILE A 21 11.24 -20.64 3.79
N ASP A 22 12.41 -20.11 4.24
CA ASP A 22 12.90 -20.34 5.60
C ASP A 22 11.91 -19.72 6.61
N GLU A 23 11.59 -20.45 7.67
CA GLU A 23 10.66 -19.99 8.71
C GLU A 23 11.12 -18.72 9.45
N ASN A 24 12.41 -18.37 9.32
CA ASN A 24 12.96 -17.14 9.88
C ASN A 24 13.04 -16.00 8.86
N THR A 25 12.50 -16.18 7.65
CA THR A 25 12.41 -15.08 6.67
C THR A 25 11.51 -13.99 7.24
N PRO A 26 11.96 -12.73 7.34
CA PRO A 26 11.14 -11.65 7.89
C PRO A 26 9.85 -11.45 7.12
N ASP A 27 8.79 -11.08 7.82
CA ASP A 27 7.56 -10.57 7.19
C ASP A 27 7.91 -9.33 6.36
N GLY A 28 7.30 -9.21 5.18
CA GLY A 28 7.56 -8.13 4.25
C GLY A 28 8.77 -8.33 3.32
N GLU A 29 9.58 -9.38 3.56
CA GLU A 29 10.70 -9.69 2.66
C GLU A 29 10.20 -9.99 1.25
N GLN A 30 10.78 -9.35 0.25
CA GLN A 30 10.46 -9.59 -1.16
C GLN A 30 11.34 -10.68 -1.76
N LEU A 31 10.70 -11.74 -2.23
CA LEU A 31 11.34 -12.80 -2.98
C LEU A 31 11.16 -12.55 -4.49
N VAL A 32 12.25 -12.61 -5.23
CA VAL A 32 12.23 -12.48 -6.69
C VAL A 32 12.57 -13.82 -7.30
N VAL A 33 11.66 -14.37 -8.10
CA VAL A 33 11.84 -15.61 -8.85
C VAL A 33 11.97 -15.27 -10.33
N ASN A 34 13.17 -15.50 -10.89
CA ASN A 34 13.41 -15.32 -12.31
C ASN A 34 13.15 -16.65 -13.05
N ILE A 35 12.29 -16.60 -14.05
CA ILE A 35 11.94 -17.75 -14.89
C ILE A 35 12.49 -17.52 -16.30
N ASP A 36 13.50 -18.31 -16.68
CA ASP A 36 14.05 -18.31 -18.03
C ASP A 36 13.52 -19.53 -18.78
N ILE A 37 12.73 -19.30 -19.82
CA ILE A 37 12.25 -20.36 -20.72
C ILE A 37 13.03 -20.25 -22.01
N LYS A 38 13.78 -21.34 -22.33
CA LYS A 38 14.61 -21.41 -23.53
C LYS A 38 14.22 -22.60 -24.40
N SER A 39 13.99 -22.32 -25.67
CA SER A 39 13.75 -23.33 -26.71
C SER A 39 14.49 -22.93 -27.97
N SER A 40 14.58 -23.82 -28.94
CA SER A 40 15.25 -23.55 -30.22
C SER A 40 14.66 -22.32 -30.91
N GLY A 41 15.39 -21.19 -30.85
CA GLY A 41 14.98 -19.91 -31.46
C GLY A 41 13.98 -19.08 -30.64
N TYR A 42 13.71 -19.44 -29.40
CA TYR A 42 12.80 -18.70 -28.51
C TYR A 42 13.40 -18.58 -27.10
N GLU A 43 13.40 -17.39 -26.57
CA GLU A 43 13.71 -17.11 -25.15
C GLU A 43 12.61 -16.23 -24.57
N LEU A 44 12.12 -16.58 -23.38
CA LEU A 44 11.22 -15.80 -22.57
C LEU A 44 11.88 -15.65 -21.19
N HIS A 45 11.86 -14.45 -20.69
CA HIS A 45 12.29 -14.10 -19.35
C HIS A 45 11.11 -13.50 -18.60
N GLU A 46 10.75 -14.09 -17.46
CA GLU A 46 9.69 -13.62 -16.56
C GLU A 46 10.26 -13.44 -15.16
N GLU A 47 9.85 -12.40 -14.49
CA GLU A 47 10.17 -12.14 -13.10
C GLU A 47 8.90 -12.16 -12.27
N LEU A 48 8.84 -13.09 -11.31
CA LEU A 48 7.76 -13.16 -10.34
C LEU A 48 8.25 -12.62 -9.01
N ARG A 49 7.47 -11.73 -8.40
CA ARG A 49 7.75 -11.17 -7.08
C ARG A 49 6.71 -11.67 -6.09
N PHE A 50 7.18 -12.09 -4.93
CA PHE A 50 6.34 -12.54 -3.82
C PHE A 50 6.77 -11.81 -2.56
N THR A 51 5.81 -11.38 -1.75
CA THR A 51 6.09 -10.86 -0.41
C THR A 51 5.86 -11.97 0.61
N VAL A 52 6.81 -12.17 1.51
CA VAL A 52 6.69 -13.17 2.58
C VAL A 52 5.87 -12.60 3.72
N GLY A 53 4.85 -13.34 4.18
CA GLY A 53 4.04 -12.91 5.31
C GLY A 53 3.20 -11.67 5.00
N THR A 54 3.06 -10.79 5.98
CA THR A 54 2.25 -9.59 5.90
C THR A 54 3.11 -8.39 5.48
N LEU A 55 2.74 -7.74 4.37
CA LEU A 55 3.37 -6.49 3.94
C LEU A 55 3.01 -5.37 4.93
N LYS A 56 4.03 -4.70 5.48
CA LYS A 56 3.86 -3.59 6.41
C LYS A 56 4.59 -2.35 5.91
N GLU A 57 4.04 -1.20 6.24
CA GLU A 57 4.70 0.10 6.08
C GLU A 57 4.61 0.86 7.40
N ASP A 58 5.75 0.98 8.06
CA ASP A 58 5.92 1.70 9.33
C ASP A 58 6.54 3.08 9.15
N LEU A 59 6.89 3.44 7.89
CA LEU A 59 7.46 4.73 7.49
C LEU A 59 8.81 5.09 8.12
N GLU A 60 9.43 4.15 8.85
CA GLU A 60 10.68 4.35 9.60
C GLU A 60 11.92 4.51 8.71
N THR A 61 11.78 4.36 7.39
CA THR A 61 12.83 4.77 6.44
C THR A 61 13.03 6.29 6.38
N GLY A 62 12.06 7.06 6.87
CA GLY A 62 12.06 8.53 6.82
C GLY A 62 11.73 9.10 5.44
N ASP A 63 11.34 8.24 4.50
CA ASP A 63 10.91 8.61 3.16
C ASP A 63 9.94 7.54 2.59
N PHE A 64 9.39 7.77 1.39
CA PHE A 64 8.49 6.85 0.70
C PHE A 64 9.22 5.82 -0.20
N SER A 65 10.46 5.47 0.11
CA SER A 65 11.28 4.59 -0.75
C SER A 65 11.02 3.09 -0.55
N HIS A 66 10.39 2.70 0.56
CA HIS A 66 10.15 1.29 0.88
C HIS A 66 9.15 0.62 -0.08
N LEU A 67 8.07 1.32 -0.43
CA LEU A 67 7.04 0.84 -1.34
C LEU A 67 6.83 1.80 -2.52
N ASN A 68 6.09 1.34 -3.54
CA ASN A 68 5.84 2.13 -4.75
C ASN A 68 4.65 3.09 -4.57
N TRP A 69 4.83 4.12 -3.75
CA TRP A 69 3.83 5.14 -3.51
C TRP A 69 3.60 6.05 -4.73
N MET A 70 2.35 6.44 -4.93
CA MET A 70 1.91 7.38 -5.95
C MET A 70 1.24 8.59 -5.29
N PHE A 71 1.37 9.77 -5.92
CA PHE A 71 0.80 11.02 -5.42
C PHE A 71 0.11 11.74 -6.59
N ASP A 72 -1.06 12.29 -6.37
CA ASP A 72 -1.88 12.79 -7.47
C ASP A 72 -1.95 14.33 -7.59
N ASN A 73 -1.09 15.08 -6.88
CA ASN A 73 -1.01 16.54 -7.02
C ASN A 73 0.39 17.13 -6.77
N ASP A 74 0.51 18.46 -6.93
CA ASP A 74 1.75 19.21 -6.76
C ASP A 74 2.14 19.45 -5.28
N LEU A 75 1.24 19.13 -4.34
CA LEU A 75 1.44 19.21 -2.89
C LEU A 75 1.27 17.81 -2.27
N PRO A 76 2.24 16.92 -2.51
CA PRO A 76 2.14 15.52 -2.08
C PRO A 76 2.21 15.39 -0.55
N TRP A 77 1.78 14.23 -0.08
CA TRP A 77 2.06 13.78 1.27
C TRP A 77 3.57 13.75 1.54
N ILE A 78 3.95 13.97 2.77
CA ILE A 78 5.35 13.98 3.22
C ILE A 78 5.54 13.01 4.38
N ILE A 79 6.77 12.60 4.64
CA ILE A 79 7.13 11.95 5.90
C ILE A 79 7.55 13.02 6.90
N THR A 80 6.98 12.97 8.09
CA THR A 80 7.30 13.89 9.21
C THR A 80 7.81 13.12 10.42
N ASN A 81 8.62 13.78 11.24
CA ASN A 81 9.06 13.33 12.56
C ASN A 81 8.58 14.26 13.69
N ASP A 82 7.62 15.12 13.41
CA ASP A 82 7.03 15.99 14.42
C ASP A 82 6.10 15.23 15.36
N LEU A 83 5.51 14.14 14.85
CA LEU A 83 4.70 13.18 15.60
C LEU A 83 4.71 11.82 14.88
N SER A 84 4.37 10.74 15.61
CA SER A 84 4.16 9.39 15.10
C SER A 84 3.19 8.63 16.01
N HIS A 85 2.61 7.54 15.53
CA HIS A 85 1.90 6.59 16.41
C HIS A 85 2.92 5.65 17.07
N THR A 86 3.80 5.04 16.27
CA THR A 86 4.97 4.30 16.78
C THR A 86 6.24 4.80 16.09
N GLY A 87 7.41 4.44 16.61
CA GLY A 87 8.69 4.85 16.02
C GLY A 87 8.92 6.38 16.05
N ASP A 88 9.59 6.86 14.99
CA ASP A 88 10.03 8.23 14.86
C ASP A 88 9.29 9.01 13.74
N TYR A 89 8.60 8.33 12.82
CA TYR A 89 8.05 8.92 11.60
C TYR A 89 6.60 8.51 11.35
N CYS A 90 5.85 9.36 10.61
CA CYS A 90 4.56 9.04 10.02
C CYS A 90 4.36 9.78 8.70
N ALA A 91 3.33 9.41 7.91
CA ALA A 91 2.92 10.16 6.73
C ALA A 91 1.99 11.30 7.13
N GLU A 92 2.23 12.51 6.65
CA GLU A 92 1.44 13.71 6.82
C GLU A 92 0.89 14.17 5.46
N SER A 93 -0.39 14.54 5.41
CA SER A 93 -0.99 15.10 4.19
C SER A 93 -0.32 16.40 3.77
N GLY A 94 -0.27 16.66 2.46
CA GLY A 94 0.25 17.91 1.92
C GLY A 94 -0.48 19.14 2.45
N HIS A 95 0.22 20.25 2.54
CA HIS A 95 -0.34 21.53 2.96
C HIS A 95 -1.09 22.19 1.81
N ILE A 96 -2.36 21.87 1.69
CA ILE A 96 -3.24 22.35 0.61
C ILE A 96 -4.07 23.57 1.02
N GLY A 97 -4.49 24.35 0.01
CA GLY A 97 -5.40 25.46 0.17
C GLY A 97 -6.87 25.03 0.17
N ASP A 98 -7.76 26.00 0.44
CA ASP A 98 -9.21 25.76 0.41
C ASP A 98 -9.66 25.24 -0.95
N ASN A 99 -10.59 24.28 -0.95
CA ASN A 99 -11.13 23.60 -2.14
C ASN A 99 -10.07 22.82 -2.96
N GLU A 100 -9.04 22.33 -2.28
CA GLU A 100 -8.03 21.44 -2.85
C GLU A 100 -8.08 20.06 -2.19
N ILE A 101 -7.49 19.08 -2.87
CA ILE A 101 -7.33 17.71 -2.39
C ILE A 101 -5.88 17.28 -2.57
N THR A 102 -5.42 16.36 -1.73
CA THR A 102 -4.11 15.71 -1.87
C THR A 102 -4.24 14.24 -1.53
N SER A 103 -3.71 13.37 -2.39
CA SER A 103 -3.82 11.92 -2.23
C SER A 103 -2.45 11.24 -2.19
N MET A 104 -2.37 10.21 -1.37
CA MET A 104 -1.32 9.21 -1.32
C MET A 104 -1.94 7.86 -1.67
N LEU A 105 -1.41 7.17 -2.69
CA LEU A 105 -1.97 5.94 -3.22
C LEU A 105 -0.90 4.86 -3.32
N ILE A 106 -1.35 3.62 -3.22
CA ILE A 106 -0.52 2.46 -3.51
C ILE A 106 -1.37 1.34 -4.10
N GLU A 107 -0.83 0.65 -5.12
CA GLU A 107 -1.40 -0.58 -5.66
C GLU A 107 -0.70 -1.78 -5.02
N VAL A 108 -1.47 -2.71 -4.47
CA VAL A 108 -0.97 -3.93 -3.83
C VAL A 108 -1.75 -5.13 -4.36
N GLU A 109 -1.03 -6.18 -4.74
CA GLU A 109 -1.60 -7.49 -5.05
C GLU A 109 -1.54 -8.37 -3.80
N ASN A 110 -2.70 -8.90 -3.39
CA ASN A 110 -2.81 -9.89 -2.32
C ASN A 110 -3.36 -11.22 -2.86
N THR A 111 -2.73 -12.32 -2.47
CA THR A 111 -3.04 -13.65 -3.00
C THR A 111 -4.19 -14.35 -2.27
N SER A 112 -4.62 -13.83 -1.13
CA SER A 112 -5.72 -14.35 -0.31
C SER A 112 -6.55 -13.21 0.29
N ASP A 113 -7.76 -13.54 0.71
CA ASP A 113 -8.59 -12.63 1.49
C ASP A 113 -7.87 -12.25 2.79
N GLY A 114 -7.94 -10.97 3.15
CA GLY A 114 -7.27 -10.43 4.33
C GLY A 114 -7.89 -9.11 4.76
N ALA A 115 -7.11 -8.29 5.44
CA ALA A 115 -7.54 -6.96 5.83
C ALA A 115 -6.40 -5.95 5.69
N ILE A 116 -6.72 -4.74 5.23
CA ILE A 116 -5.85 -3.58 5.43
C ILE A 116 -6.16 -2.95 6.76
N SER A 117 -5.14 -2.55 7.51
CA SER A 117 -5.31 -1.80 8.74
C SER A 117 -4.24 -0.72 8.88
N PHE A 118 -4.54 0.34 9.61
CA PHE A 118 -3.63 1.44 9.87
C PHE A 118 -4.10 2.26 11.08
N TYR A 119 -3.20 3.10 11.56
CA TYR A 119 -3.55 4.17 12.48
C TYR A 119 -3.69 5.48 11.73
N TYR A 120 -4.70 6.26 12.10
CA TYR A 120 -4.90 7.61 11.57
C TYR A 120 -5.04 8.63 12.69
N LYS A 121 -4.72 9.87 12.37
CA LYS A 121 -4.99 11.07 13.18
C LYS A 121 -5.43 12.18 12.25
N VAL A 122 -6.36 13.03 12.71
CA VAL A 122 -6.80 14.19 11.95
C VAL A 122 -6.92 15.41 12.87
N SER A 123 -6.50 16.56 12.36
CA SER A 123 -6.73 17.89 12.95
C SER A 123 -7.24 18.81 11.86
N SER A 124 -8.57 19.02 11.84
CA SER A 124 -9.25 19.71 10.75
C SER A 124 -10.55 20.39 11.19
N THR A 125 -11.17 21.14 10.29
CA THR A 125 -12.49 21.71 10.54
C THR A 125 -13.55 20.60 10.54
N LYS A 126 -14.16 20.38 11.69
CA LYS A 126 -15.15 19.32 11.90
C LYS A 126 -16.31 19.40 10.90
N ASN A 127 -16.61 18.25 10.26
CA ASN A 127 -17.65 18.07 9.24
C ASN A 127 -17.45 18.93 7.97
N ASN A 128 -16.25 19.39 7.72
CA ASN A 128 -15.93 20.29 6.62
C ASN A 128 -14.71 19.79 5.84
N ASP A 129 -13.60 19.57 6.52
CA ASP A 129 -12.36 19.08 5.93
C ASP A 129 -12.12 17.65 6.44
N PHE A 130 -11.79 16.73 5.53
CA PHE A 130 -11.80 15.31 5.83
C PHE A 130 -10.50 14.62 5.43
N LEU A 131 -10.03 13.75 6.30
CA LEU A 131 -9.20 12.63 5.91
C LEU A 131 -10.14 11.51 5.45
N VAL A 132 -9.93 10.98 4.24
CA VAL A 132 -10.82 9.99 3.61
C VAL A 132 -9.98 8.79 3.17
N PHE A 133 -10.50 7.59 3.38
CA PHE A 133 -9.89 6.35 2.92
C PHE A 133 -10.74 5.67 1.85
N TYR A 134 -10.07 5.22 0.78
CA TYR A 134 -10.69 4.52 -0.34
C TYR A 134 -9.99 3.18 -0.61
N ILE A 135 -10.77 2.21 -1.08
CA ILE A 135 -10.30 0.98 -1.70
C ILE A 135 -10.91 0.94 -3.10
N ASP A 136 -10.09 0.84 -4.14
CA ASP A 136 -10.51 0.79 -5.56
C ASP A 136 -11.42 1.97 -5.98
N GLY A 137 -11.21 3.14 -5.39
CA GLY A 137 -12.02 4.33 -5.61
C GLY A 137 -13.34 4.36 -4.85
N GLU A 138 -13.69 3.32 -4.09
CA GLU A 138 -14.87 3.28 -3.24
C GLU A 138 -14.52 3.75 -1.82
N MET A 139 -15.21 4.80 -1.34
CA MET A 139 -14.97 5.36 -0.01
C MET A 139 -15.34 4.35 1.08
N GLN A 140 -14.39 4.05 1.95
CA GLN A 140 -14.60 3.18 3.11
C GLN A 140 -15.02 3.99 4.34
N ASP A 141 -14.28 5.09 4.61
CA ASP A 141 -14.57 5.96 5.75
C ASP A 141 -14.00 7.37 5.54
N ARG A 142 -14.40 8.29 6.44
CA ARG A 142 -13.88 9.67 6.49
C ARG A 142 -13.92 10.25 7.90
N TRP A 143 -12.91 11.01 8.24
CA TRP A 143 -12.72 11.57 9.58
C TRP A 143 -12.45 13.07 9.51
N SER A 144 -12.90 13.82 10.53
CA SER A 144 -12.74 15.27 10.62
C SER A 144 -12.80 15.77 12.05
N GLY A 145 -12.31 16.98 12.28
CA GLY A 145 -12.19 17.57 13.61
C GLY A 145 -10.86 17.22 14.25
N GLU A 146 -10.82 17.17 15.58
CA GLU A 146 -9.64 16.79 16.34
C GLU A 146 -9.78 15.35 16.83
N THR A 147 -8.91 14.45 16.38
CA THR A 147 -8.81 13.09 16.89
C THR A 147 -7.41 12.88 17.49
N ASP A 148 -7.29 11.89 18.35
CA ASP A 148 -6.00 11.28 18.64
C ASP A 148 -5.76 10.13 17.66
N TRP A 149 -4.66 9.38 17.77
CA TRP A 149 -4.42 8.19 16.98
C TRP A 149 -5.52 7.15 17.20
N GLU A 150 -6.19 6.73 16.15
CA GLU A 150 -7.24 5.73 16.14
C GLU A 150 -6.92 4.62 15.14
N PHE A 151 -7.21 3.39 15.52
CA PHE A 151 -7.01 2.20 14.69
C PHE A 151 -8.25 1.90 13.85
N VAL A 152 -8.03 1.53 12.58
CA VAL A 152 -9.07 1.04 11.68
C VAL A 152 -8.60 -0.18 10.89
N SER A 153 -9.57 -0.99 10.47
CA SER A 153 -9.30 -2.19 9.65
C SER A 153 -10.49 -2.46 8.72
N TYR A 154 -10.18 -2.84 7.47
CA TYR A 154 -11.18 -3.12 6.42
C TYR A 154 -10.84 -4.43 5.73
N ASP A 155 -11.85 -5.29 5.57
CA ASP A 155 -11.70 -6.55 4.84
C ASP A 155 -11.43 -6.28 3.35
N VAL A 156 -10.49 -7.02 2.78
CA VAL A 156 -10.08 -6.93 1.38
C VAL A 156 -10.04 -8.35 0.79
N PRO A 157 -10.77 -8.64 -0.29
CA PRO A 157 -10.68 -9.93 -0.95
C PRO A 157 -9.31 -10.12 -1.64
N ALA A 158 -9.00 -11.35 -2.05
CA ALA A 158 -7.84 -11.60 -2.89
C ALA A 158 -7.94 -10.84 -4.22
N GLY A 159 -6.83 -10.28 -4.69
CA GLY A 159 -6.74 -9.52 -5.94
C GLY A 159 -5.76 -8.37 -5.88
N THR A 160 -5.74 -7.58 -6.94
CA THR A 160 -4.99 -6.32 -7.00
C THR A 160 -5.91 -5.18 -6.60
N HIS A 161 -5.51 -4.41 -5.61
CA HIS A 161 -6.30 -3.33 -5.05
C HIS A 161 -5.49 -2.04 -4.98
N VAL A 162 -6.18 -0.91 -5.17
CA VAL A 162 -5.62 0.43 -4.97
C VAL A 162 -6.16 0.99 -3.66
N PHE A 163 -5.25 1.26 -2.74
CA PHE A 163 -5.53 1.94 -1.48
C PHE A 163 -5.18 3.42 -1.60
N GLU A 164 -6.10 4.30 -1.19
CA GLU A 164 -5.90 5.74 -1.27
C GLU A 164 -6.26 6.41 0.04
N TRP A 165 -5.35 7.21 0.57
CA TRP A 165 -5.59 8.17 1.65
C TRP A 165 -5.60 9.57 1.04
N ARG A 166 -6.73 10.26 1.23
CA ARG A 166 -6.97 11.58 0.67
C ARG A 166 -7.26 12.57 1.78
N TYR A 167 -6.62 13.72 1.76
CA TYR A 167 -7.08 14.86 2.53
C TYR A 167 -7.83 15.80 1.61
N ASP A 168 -9.09 16.09 1.97
CA ASP A 168 -10.05 16.88 1.18
C ASP A 168 -10.43 18.11 1.98
N LYS A 169 -10.09 19.29 1.46
CA LYS A 169 -10.31 20.57 2.10
C LYS A 169 -11.43 21.33 1.43
N SER A 170 -12.45 21.67 2.21
CA SER A 170 -13.60 22.44 1.77
C SER A 170 -13.23 23.89 1.41
N PRO A 171 -14.14 24.62 0.71
CA PRO A 171 -13.89 26.04 0.40
C PRO A 171 -14.07 26.98 1.61
N ASN A 172 -14.42 26.48 2.78
CA ASN A 172 -14.82 27.31 3.92
C ASN A 172 -14.06 27.02 5.20
N GLY A 173 -13.09 27.88 5.47
CA GLY A 173 -12.44 27.98 6.79
C GLY A 173 -11.44 26.88 7.07
N SER A 174 -10.53 27.19 7.96
CA SER A 174 -9.49 26.30 8.44
C SER A 174 -9.50 26.32 9.97
N SER A 175 -9.39 25.16 10.59
CA SER A 175 -9.19 25.03 12.03
C SER A 175 -8.31 23.83 12.35
N GLY A 176 -7.64 23.89 13.50
CA GLY A 176 -6.64 22.90 13.86
C GLY A 176 -5.37 23.08 13.04
N GLU A 177 -4.66 21.98 12.78
CA GLU A 177 -3.46 21.94 11.94
C GLU A 177 -3.79 21.80 10.45
N ASP A 178 -5.07 21.48 10.16
CA ASP A 178 -5.62 21.37 8.81
C ASP A 178 -4.94 20.26 7.99
N ARG A 179 -4.81 19.07 8.60
CA ARG A 179 -4.07 17.91 8.11
C ARG A 179 -4.63 16.58 8.58
N GLY A 180 -4.19 15.52 7.89
CA GLY A 180 -4.32 14.14 8.31
C GLY A 180 -2.97 13.45 8.37
N TRP A 181 -2.85 12.45 9.27
CA TRP A 181 -1.66 11.61 9.44
C TRP A 181 -2.04 10.15 9.40
N ILE A 182 -1.14 9.32 8.86
CA ILE A 182 -1.26 7.87 8.76
C ILE A 182 0.02 7.24 9.25
N ASP A 183 -0.12 6.11 9.96
CA ASP A 183 1.01 5.34 10.46
C ASP A 183 0.67 3.85 10.60
N ASP A 184 1.71 3.00 10.72
CA ASP A 184 1.60 1.56 10.98
C ASP A 184 0.64 0.84 10.02
N ILE A 185 0.84 1.00 8.72
CA ILE A 185 0.00 0.38 7.70
C ILE A 185 0.35 -1.11 7.59
N VAL A 186 -0.68 -1.96 7.69
CA VAL A 186 -0.57 -3.41 7.45
C VAL A 186 -1.47 -3.76 6.29
N PHE A 187 -0.88 -4.23 5.20
CA PHE A 187 -1.64 -4.63 4.01
C PHE A 187 -2.19 -6.05 4.13
N PRO A 188 -3.23 -6.40 3.34
CA PRO A 188 -3.76 -7.77 3.32
C PRO A 188 -2.64 -8.78 3.06
N GLY A 189 -2.63 -9.87 3.81
CA GLY A 189 -1.55 -10.84 3.77
C GLY A 189 -1.49 -11.64 2.47
N ASN A 190 -0.27 -11.99 2.09
CA ASN A 190 0.03 -13.01 1.09
C ASN A 190 0.36 -14.29 1.84
N SER A 191 -0.66 -15.08 2.18
CA SER A 191 -0.47 -16.38 2.84
C SER A 191 -0.38 -17.53 1.83
#